data_e531e8762925a9a46256e2e11fb8138c
#
_entry.id   e531e8762925a9a46256e2e11fb8138c
#
_cell.length_a   1.000
_cell.length_b   1.000
_cell.length_c   1.000
_cell.angle_alpha   90.00
_cell.angle_beta   90.00
_cell.angle_gamma   90.00
#
_symmetry.space_group_name_H-M   'P 1'
#
loop_
_entity.id
_entity.type
_entity.pdbx_description
1 polymer ?
#
loop_
_entity_poly.entity_id
_entity_poly.type
_entity_poly.pdbx_seq_one_letter_code
_entity_poly.pdbx_strand_id
1 'polypeptide(L)'
;GAEWKRQHRLVLPAFHRQRIASYGDVMVAYTHRMIDRWTEGAQVDIDNEMVGLTLEIVAKTLFDADVRGEAKTVGNAMNVLNKEMLEHIHMPLPVPRWWPSARNKRKLAAIDDIESIVKTVITERRKSGEDRGDLLSMLLQTRDESNDQLSDKEVRDQMMTIFFAGHETTAHAMSWAWYLLAKHPKVTARLQ
;
A
#
# COMPACT_ATOMS: atom_id res chain seq x y z
N GLY A 1 16.45 -17.92 1.72
CA GLY A 1 16.86 -18.59 2.94
C GLY A 1 15.67 -19.13 3.73
N ALA A 2 15.94 -19.80 4.86
CA ALA A 2 14.91 -20.44 5.70
C ALA A 2 13.86 -19.42 6.21
N GLU A 3 14.31 -18.24 6.65
CA GLU A 3 13.46 -17.15 7.12
C GLU A 3 12.46 -16.68 6.06
N TRP A 4 12.92 -16.49 4.82
CA TRP A 4 12.04 -16.13 3.72
C TRP A 4 10.96 -17.20 3.48
N LYS A 5 11.31 -18.49 3.53
CA LYS A 5 10.35 -19.59 3.36
C LYS A 5 9.32 -19.61 4.47
N ARG A 6 9.75 -19.33 5.71
CA ARG A 6 8.87 -19.20 6.88
C ARG A 6 7.85 -18.07 6.64
N GLN A 7 8.32 -16.86 6.41
CA GLN A 7 7.46 -15.69 6.20
C GLN A 7 6.54 -15.85 5.00
N HIS A 8 7.03 -16.35 3.87
CA HIS A 8 6.22 -16.60 2.68
C HIS A 8 5.06 -17.56 2.96
N ARG A 9 5.29 -18.66 3.70
CA ARG A 9 4.22 -19.59 4.09
C ARG A 9 3.16 -18.94 4.98
N LEU A 10 3.58 -18.07 5.88
CA LEU A 10 2.67 -17.37 6.80
C LEU A 10 1.79 -16.35 6.09
N VAL A 11 2.29 -15.72 5.04
CA VAL A 11 1.58 -14.66 4.29
C VAL A 11 0.72 -15.24 3.14
N LEU A 12 1.13 -16.35 2.52
CA LEU A 12 0.49 -16.92 1.34
C LEU A 12 -1.05 -17.13 1.46
N PRO A 13 -1.59 -17.60 2.60
CA PRO A 13 -3.03 -17.81 2.76
C PRO A 13 -3.87 -16.54 2.60
N ALA A 14 -3.32 -15.34 2.85
CA ALA A 14 -4.02 -14.07 2.65
C ALA A 14 -4.34 -13.78 1.19
N PHE A 15 -3.59 -14.37 0.28
CA PHE A 15 -3.79 -14.22 -1.17
C PHE A 15 -4.59 -15.39 -1.77
N HIS A 16 -5.32 -16.14 -0.94
CA HIS A 16 -6.16 -17.22 -1.43
C HIS A 16 -7.30 -16.66 -2.31
N ARG A 17 -7.62 -17.38 -3.41
CA ARG A 17 -8.57 -16.96 -4.44
C ARG A 17 -9.91 -16.44 -3.88
N GLN A 18 -10.40 -17.06 -2.83
CA GLN A 18 -11.68 -16.71 -2.22
C GLN A 18 -11.66 -15.33 -1.54
N ARG A 19 -10.52 -14.97 -0.93
CA ARG A 19 -10.31 -13.63 -0.33
C ARG A 19 -10.13 -12.56 -1.41
N ILE A 20 -9.34 -12.87 -2.45
CA ILE A 20 -9.16 -11.94 -3.57
C ILE A 20 -10.51 -11.63 -4.24
N ALA A 21 -11.41 -12.60 -4.36
CA ALA A 21 -12.74 -12.37 -4.92
C ALA A 21 -13.57 -11.36 -4.09
N SER A 22 -13.48 -11.42 -2.76
CA SER A 22 -14.19 -10.46 -1.89
C SER A 22 -13.64 -9.02 -1.97
N TYR A 23 -12.39 -8.86 -2.40
CA TYR A 23 -11.82 -7.52 -2.58
C TYR A 23 -12.40 -6.79 -3.80
N GLY A 24 -13.01 -7.52 -4.75
CA GLY A 24 -13.65 -6.94 -5.93
C GLY A 24 -14.75 -5.95 -5.57
N ASP A 25 -15.59 -6.26 -4.60
CA ASP A 25 -16.67 -5.38 -4.15
C ASP A 25 -16.11 -4.08 -3.54
N VAL A 26 -15.02 -4.18 -2.78
CA VAL A 26 -14.31 -3.01 -2.23
C VAL A 26 -13.73 -2.16 -3.36
N MET A 27 -13.07 -2.78 -4.34
CA MET A 27 -12.50 -2.07 -5.50
C MET A 27 -13.57 -1.30 -6.25
N VAL A 28 -14.71 -1.93 -6.53
CA VAL A 28 -15.84 -1.29 -7.22
C VAL A 28 -16.40 -0.12 -6.39
N ALA A 29 -16.66 -0.33 -5.10
CA ALA A 29 -17.22 0.70 -4.23
C ALA A 29 -16.30 1.92 -4.12
N TYR A 30 -14.99 1.72 -4.01
CA TYR A 30 -14.02 2.81 -3.91
C TYR A 30 -13.83 3.53 -5.24
N THR A 31 -13.88 2.80 -6.36
CA THR A 31 -13.87 3.40 -7.71
C THR A 31 -15.09 4.28 -7.94
N HIS A 32 -16.29 3.82 -7.61
CA HIS A 32 -17.51 4.65 -7.68
C HIS A 32 -17.37 5.90 -6.84
N ARG A 33 -16.92 5.79 -5.58
CA ARG A 33 -16.69 6.94 -4.71
C ARG A 33 -15.70 7.95 -5.29
N MET A 34 -14.66 7.48 -5.97
CA MET A 34 -13.71 8.35 -6.65
C MET A 34 -14.38 9.09 -7.82
N ILE A 35 -15.10 8.37 -8.68
CA ILE A 35 -15.77 8.93 -9.86
C ILE A 35 -16.87 9.93 -9.44
N ASP A 36 -17.62 9.64 -8.37
CA ASP A 36 -18.68 10.52 -7.87
C ASP A 36 -18.17 11.89 -7.41
N ARG A 37 -16.86 12.03 -7.15
CA ARG A 37 -16.24 13.33 -6.87
C ARG A 37 -15.90 14.15 -8.10
N TRP A 38 -15.90 13.52 -9.27
CA TRP A 38 -15.58 14.19 -10.51
C TRP A 38 -16.80 14.95 -11.04
N THR A 39 -16.57 16.18 -11.44
CA THR A 39 -17.60 17.03 -12.04
C THR A 39 -17.33 17.22 -13.51
N GLU A 40 -18.39 17.33 -14.30
CA GLU A 40 -18.26 17.55 -15.74
C GLU A 40 -17.46 18.83 -16.03
N GLY A 41 -16.48 18.72 -16.93
CA GLY A 41 -15.57 19.82 -17.28
C GLY A 41 -14.44 20.09 -16.29
N ALA A 42 -14.37 19.39 -15.16
CA ALA A 42 -13.23 19.52 -14.24
C ALA A 42 -11.96 18.89 -14.82
N GLN A 43 -10.84 19.52 -14.54
CA GLN A 43 -9.53 18.93 -14.79
C GLN A 43 -9.08 18.15 -13.56
N VAL A 44 -8.78 16.88 -13.74
CA VAL A 44 -8.26 16.01 -12.68
C VAL A 44 -6.86 15.51 -13.02
N ASP A 45 -6.01 15.45 -12.03
CA ASP A 45 -4.71 14.79 -12.15
C ASP A 45 -4.93 13.29 -11.95
N ILE A 46 -4.93 12.55 -13.05
CA ILE A 46 -5.26 11.13 -13.06
C ILE A 46 -4.23 10.29 -12.27
N ASP A 47 -2.98 10.70 -12.22
CA ASP A 47 -1.95 9.99 -11.45
C ASP A 47 -2.24 10.11 -9.93
N ASN A 48 -2.53 11.31 -9.45
CA ASN A 48 -2.94 11.52 -8.06
C ASN A 48 -4.22 10.76 -7.70
N GLU A 49 -5.22 10.71 -8.60
CA GLU A 49 -6.45 9.95 -8.39
C GLU A 49 -6.18 8.45 -8.30
N MET A 50 -5.34 7.90 -9.18
CA MET A 50 -4.99 6.47 -9.16
C MET A 50 -4.17 6.09 -7.93
N VAL A 51 -3.21 6.95 -7.52
CA VAL A 51 -2.46 6.76 -6.27
C VAL A 51 -3.40 6.76 -5.07
N GLY A 52 -4.31 7.74 -4.97
CA GLY A 52 -5.28 7.80 -3.89
C GLY A 52 -6.22 6.59 -3.85
N LEU A 53 -6.78 6.20 -5.00
CA LEU A 53 -7.68 5.06 -5.13
C LEU A 53 -7.01 3.75 -4.70
N THR A 54 -5.82 3.46 -5.23
CA THR A 54 -5.12 2.21 -4.93
C THR A 54 -4.66 2.16 -3.49
N LEU A 55 -4.27 3.30 -2.90
CA LEU A 55 -3.93 3.43 -1.50
C LEU A 55 -5.13 3.07 -0.60
N GLU A 56 -6.30 3.67 -0.85
CA GLU A 56 -7.52 3.40 -0.09
C GLU A 56 -7.95 1.93 -0.22
N ILE A 57 -7.88 1.35 -1.43
CA ILE A 57 -8.22 -0.06 -1.67
C ILE A 57 -7.29 -0.99 -0.89
N VAL A 58 -5.98 -0.78 -0.98
CA VAL A 58 -4.98 -1.63 -0.27
C VAL A 58 -5.17 -1.53 1.24
N ALA A 59 -5.33 -0.32 1.77
CA ALA A 59 -5.55 -0.11 3.20
C ALA A 59 -6.82 -0.82 3.69
N LYS A 60 -7.90 -0.73 2.93
CA LYS A 60 -9.18 -1.36 3.29
C LYS A 60 -9.14 -2.88 3.14
N THR A 61 -8.63 -3.39 2.02
CA THR A 61 -8.68 -4.84 1.73
C THR A 61 -7.71 -5.67 2.55
N LEU A 62 -6.52 -5.14 2.81
CA LEU A 62 -5.47 -5.89 3.50
C LEU A 62 -5.44 -5.66 5.01
N PHE A 63 -5.89 -4.50 5.47
CA PHE A 63 -5.75 -4.11 6.87
C PHE A 63 -7.05 -3.63 7.51
N ASP A 64 -8.14 -3.60 6.74
CA ASP A 64 -9.44 -3.00 7.16
C ASP A 64 -9.25 -1.62 7.81
N ALA A 65 -8.29 -0.87 7.30
CA ALA A 65 -7.95 0.45 7.79
C ALA A 65 -8.57 1.54 6.91
N ASP A 66 -9.08 2.59 7.55
CA ASP A 66 -9.54 3.80 6.88
C ASP A 66 -8.43 4.85 6.92
N VAL A 67 -7.76 5.04 5.80
CA VAL A 67 -6.63 5.98 5.67
C VAL A 67 -7.02 7.30 5.01
N ARG A 68 -8.32 7.60 4.87
CA ARG A 68 -8.79 8.82 4.20
C ARG A 68 -8.27 10.10 4.84
N GLY A 69 -8.20 10.14 6.18
CA GLY A 69 -7.61 11.27 6.91
C GLY A 69 -6.10 11.40 6.75
N GLU A 70 -5.43 10.32 6.39
CA GLU A 70 -3.97 10.19 6.35
C GLU A 70 -3.44 10.02 4.92
N ALA A 71 -4.33 9.91 3.92
CA ALA A 71 -3.96 9.67 2.53
C ALA A 71 -2.96 10.70 1.99
N LYS A 72 -3.11 11.97 2.37
CA LYS A 72 -2.16 13.03 1.99
C LYS A 72 -0.79 12.83 2.65
N THR A 73 -0.76 12.48 3.92
CA THR A 73 0.49 12.21 4.67
C THR A 73 1.21 11.01 4.08
N VAL A 74 0.47 9.92 3.85
CA VAL A 74 1.02 8.71 3.22
C VAL A 74 1.50 9.00 1.81
N GLY A 75 0.71 9.68 0.98
CA GLY A 75 1.11 10.05 -0.38
C GLY A 75 2.38 10.92 -0.42
N ASN A 76 2.49 11.92 0.46
CA ASN A 76 3.69 12.74 0.58
C ASN A 76 4.91 11.92 1.03
N ALA A 77 4.75 11.07 2.03
CA ALA A 77 5.81 10.19 2.50
C ALA A 77 6.29 9.23 1.39
N MET A 78 5.35 8.66 0.64
CA MET A 78 5.66 7.78 -0.50
C MET A 78 6.44 8.51 -1.59
N ASN A 79 6.02 9.72 -1.98
CA ASN A 79 6.73 10.54 -2.96
C ASN A 79 8.19 10.82 -2.53
N VAL A 80 8.40 11.09 -1.24
CA VAL A 80 9.76 11.25 -0.69
C VAL A 80 10.56 9.97 -0.81
N LEU A 81 9.97 8.82 -0.41
CA LEU A 81 10.68 7.53 -0.41
C LEU A 81 11.01 7.06 -1.83
N ASN A 82 10.10 7.26 -2.79
CA ASN A 82 10.32 6.91 -4.19
C ASN A 82 11.45 7.72 -4.81
N LYS A 83 11.42 9.03 -4.59
CA LYS A 83 12.52 9.91 -5.04
C LYS A 83 13.84 9.47 -4.45
N GLU A 84 13.87 9.17 -3.16
CA GLU A 84 15.07 8.69 -2.47
C GLU A 84 15.56 7.34 -3.00
N MET A 85 14.64 6.43 -3.33
CA MET A 85 14.99 5.13 -3.91
C MET A 85 15.63 5.28 -5.29
N LEU A 86 15.03 6.08 -6.18
CA LEU A 86 15.58 6.36 -7.52
C LEU A 86 16.95 7.01 -7.45
N GLU A 87 17.12 8.02 -6.59
CA GLU A 87 18.40 8.68 -6.41
C GLU A 87 19.46 7.74 -5.81
N HIS A 88 19.06 6.81 -4.93
CA HIS A 88 19.96 5.83 -4.34
C HIS A 88 20.55 4.84 -5.36
N ILE A 89 19.75 4.43 -6.36
CA ILE A 89 20.19 3.55 -7.45
C ILE A 89 21.32 4.22 -8.27
N HIS A 90 21.29 5.53 -8.40
CA HIS A 90 22.29 6.29 -9.17
C HIS A 90 23.47 6.80 -8.34
N MET A 91 23.47 6.58 -7.03
CA MET A 91 24.56 7.02 -6.17
C MET A 91 25.70 5.99 -6.11
N PRO A 92 26.94 6.39 -6.38
CA PRO A 92 28.10 5.49 -6.33
C PRO A 92 28.43 5.03 -4.91
N LEU A 93 28.04 5.82 -3.88
CA LEU A 93 28.26 5.49 -2.47
C LEU A 93 26.99 5.76 -1.67
N PRO A 94 26.43 4.75 -0.96
CA PRO A 94 25.25 4.95 -0.13
C PRO A 94 25.57 5.86 1.06
N VAL A 95 24.70 6.86 1.29
CA VAL A 95 24.81 7.74 2.46
C VAL A 95 24.36 6.95 3.70
N PRO A 96 25.21 6.84 4.75
CA PRO A 96 24.83 6.16 5.97
C PRO A 96 23.59 6.78 6.65
N ARG A 97 22.73 5.94 7.26
CA ARG A 97 21.51 6.43 7.94
C ARG A 97 21.78 7.47 9.04
N TRP A 98 22.91 7.38 9.71
CA TRP A 98 23.30 8.28 10.78
C TRP A 98 23.84 9.65 10.28
N TRP A 99 24.07 9.80 8.97
CA TRP A 99 24.58 11.06 8.43
C TRP A 99 23.51 12.16 8.50
N PRO A 100 23.77 13.31 9.18
CA PRO A 100 22.77 14.33 9.49
C PRO A 100 22.49 15.28 8.30
N SER A 101 22.23 14.73 7.12
CA SER A 101 21.85 15.52 5.95
C SER A 101 20.35 15.85 5.96
N ALA A 102 19.97 16.99 5.35
CA ALA A 102 18.55 17.35 5.15
C ALA A 102 17.78 16.26 4.39
N ARG A 103 18.46 15.55 3.50
CA ARG A 103 17.96 14.41 2.76
C ARG A 103 17.60 13.25 3.69
N ASN A 104 18.55 12.79 4.51
CA ASN A 104 18.30 11.70 5.45
C ASN A 104 17.19 12.05 6.46
N LYS A 105 17.15 13.30 6.92
CA LYS A 105 16.07 13.76 7.83
C LYS A 105 14.70 13.62 7.17
N ARG A 106 14.52 14.05 5.92
CA ARG A 106 13.26 13.90 5.18
C ARG A 106 12.87 12.45 4.98
N LYS A 107 13.85 11.60 4.59
CA LYS A 107 13.63 10.17 4.42
C LYS A 107 13.20 9.50 5.73
N LEU A 108 13.88 9.80 6.83
CA LEU A 108 13.53 9.22 8.13
C LEU A 108 12.16 9.69 8.60
N ALA A 109 11.83 10.97 8.46
CA ALA A 109 10.51 11.49 8.78
C ALA A 109 9.41 10.79 7.95
N ALA A 110 9.62 10.61 6.65
CA ALA A 110 8.65 9.88 5.80
C ALA A 110 8.47 8.41 6.22
N ILE A 111 9.53 7.73 6.64
CA ILE A 111 9.45 6.38 7.20
C ILE A 111 8.66 6.40 8.51
N ASP A 112 8.98 7.32 9.41
CA ASP A 112 8.33 7.44 10.72
C ASP A 112 6.84 7.74 10.60
N ASP A 113 6.43 8.59 9.64
CA ASP A 113 5.03 8.90 9.35
C ASP A 113 4.25 7.61 9.00
N ILE A 114 4.76 6.81 8.06
CA ILE A 114 4.08 5.57 7.66
C ILE A 114 4.13 4.52 8.77
N GLU A 115 5.29 4.37 9.44
CA GLU A 115 5.42 3.43 10.57
C GLU A 115 4.47 3.76 11.72
N SER A 116 4.20 5.03 11.99
CA SER A 116 3.27 5.44 13.05
C SER A 116 1.84 5.00 12.75
N ILE A 117 1.40 5.14 11.50
CA ILE A 117 0.09 4.69 11.04
C ILE A 117 -0.02 3.16 11.16
N VAL A 118 0.97 2.45 10.65
CA VAL A 118 1.00 0.97 10.71
C VAL A 118 0.99 0.48 12.16
N LYS A 119 1.78 1.10 13.04
CA LYS A 119 1.80 0.75 14.48
C LYS A 119 0.46 1.00 15.15
N THR A 120 -0.23 2.09 14.81
CA THR A 120 -1.57 2.38 15.33
C THR A 120 -2.54 1.28 14.94
N VAL A 121 -2.60 0.92 13.67
CA VAL A 121 -3.49 -0.14 13.15
C VAL A 121 -3.20 -1.49 13.81
N ILE A 122 -1.94 -1.88 13.97
CA ILE A 122 -1.55 -3.12 14.67
C ILE A 122 -2.01 -3.08 16.13
N THR A 123 -1.75 -1.96 16.83
CA THR A 123 -2.06 -1.82 18.24
C THR A 123 -3.57 -1.86 18.49
N GLU A 124 -4.37 -1.20 17.68
CA GLU A 124 -5.82 -1.21 17.76
C GLU A 124 -6.39 -2.60 17.52
N ARG A 125 -5.88 -3.32 16.51
CA ARG A 125 -6.31 -4.68 16.21
C ARG A 125 -5.96 -5.66 17.33
N ARG A 126 -4.79 -5.55 17.92
CA ARG A 126 -4.42 -6.38 19.09
C ARG A 126 -5.29 -6.08 20.31
N LYS A 127 -5.64 -4.82 20.56
CA LYS A 127 -6.51 -4.44 21.68
C LYS A 127 -7.94 -4.95 21.49
N SER A 128 -8.49 -4.87 20.27
CA SER A 128 -9.83 -5.36 19.99
C SER A 128 -9.90 -6.89 20.03
N GLY A 129 -8.81 -7.59 19.67
CA GLY A 129 -8.80 -9.04 19.49
C GLY A 129 -9.70 -9.53 18.36
N GLU A 130 -10.24 -8.62 17.55
CA GLU A 130 -11.23 -8.89 16.53
C GLU A 130 -10.58 -9.49 15.28
N ASP A 131 -11.10 -10.63 14.84
CA ASP A 131 -10.76 -11.20 13.53
C ASP A 131 -11.67 -10.58 12.46
N ARG A 132 -11.12 -9.69 11.64
CA ARG A 132 -11.85 -9.06 10.54
C ARG A 132 -11.72 -9.81 9.22
N GLY A 133 -11.06 -10.96 9.25
CA GLY A 133 -10.83 -11.77 8.06
C GLY A 133 -9.88 -11.11 7.04
N ASP A 134 -9.15 -10.08 7.41
CA ASP A 134 -8.17 -9.39 6.59
C ASP A 134 -6.75 -9.96 6.78
N LEU A 135 -5.78 -9.46 5.99
CA LEU A 135 -4.39 -9.89 6.09
C LEU A 135 -3.81 -9.64 7.49
N LEU A 136 -4.12 -8.49 8.10
CA LEU A 136 -3.58 -8.15 9.41
C LEU A 136 -4.05 -9.13 10.48
N SER A 137 -5.35 -9.44 10.53
CA SER A 137 -5.88 -10.43 11.47
C SER A 137 -5.18 -11.77 11.31
N MET A 138 -4.97 -12.18 10.06
CA MET A 138 -4.27 -13.42 9.78
C MET A 138 -2.82 -13.39 10.23
N LEU A 139 -2.06 -12.33 9.94
CA LEU A 139 -0.67 -12.19 10.37
C LEU A 139 -0.53 -12.22 11.90
N LEU A 140 -1.50 -11.60 12.60
CA LEU A 140 -1.52 -11.58 14.07
C LEU A 140 -1.87 -12.92 14.71
N GLN A 141 -2.62 -13.79 14.03
CA GLN A 141 -3.09 -15.07 14.53
C GLN A 141 -2.24 -16.25 14.08
N THR A 142 -1.56 -16.10 12.94
CA THR A 142 -0.80 -17.22 12.35
C THR A 142 0.37 -17.60 13.22
N ARG A 143 0.54 -18.92 13.37
CA ARG A 143 1.66 -19.55 14.07
C ARG A 143 2.47 -20.38 13.09
N ASP A 144 3.78 -20.43 13.32
CA ASP A 144 4.67 -21.29 12.54
C ASP A 144 4.69 -22.74 13.08
N GLU A 145 5.52 -23.57 12.48
CA GLU A 145 5.68 -25.00 12.86
C GLU A 145 6.16 -25.18 14.31
N SER A 146 6.82 -24.17 14.87
CA SER A 146 7.27 -24.13 16.27
C SER A 146 6.22 -23.56 17.22
N ASN A 147 5.00 -23.26 16.70
CA ASN A 147 3.93 -22.58 17.41
C ASN A 147 4.26 -21.12 17.81
N ASP A 148 5.29 -20.52 17.18
CA ASP A 148 5.67 -19.12 17.39
C ASP A 148 4.85 -18.20 16.49
N GLN A 149 4.42 -17.06 17.05
CA GLN A 149 3.75 -15.99 16.31
C GLN A 149 4.76 -15.04 15.69
N LEU A 150 4.29 -14.30 14.67
CA LEU A 150 5.05 -13.16 14.18
C LEU A 150 5.14 -12.08 15.27
N SER A 151 6.34 -11.58 15.49
CA SER A 151 6.55 -10.38 16.32
C SER A 151 5.91 -9.15 15.69
N ASP A 152 5.60 -8.12 16.47
CA ASP A 152 5.05 -6.86 15.94
C ASP A 152 5.95 -6.22 14.89
N LYS A 153 7.26 -6.42 15.01
CA LYS A 153 8.23 -5.98 14.02
C LYS A 153 8.04 -6.73 12.69
N GLU A 154 7.91 -8.05 12.73
CA GLU A 154 7.70 -8.86 11.52
C GLU A 154 6.35 -8.55 10.86
N VAL A 155 5.29 -8.41 11.67
CA VAL A 155 3.97 -7.99 11.18
C VAL A 155 4.06 -6.64 10.48
N ARG A 156 4.69 -5.64 11.12
CA ARG A 156 4.93 -4.32 10.54
C ARG A 156 5.70 -4.41 9.23
N ASP A 157 6.80 -5.17 9.20
CA ASP A 157 7.65 -5.30 8.02
C ASP A 157 6.89 -5.95 6.84
N GLN A 158 6.03 -6.94 7.12
CA GLN A 158 5.14 -7.52 6.11
C GLN A 158 4.09 -6.52 5.63
N MET A 159 3.41 -5.82 6.54
CA MET A 159 2.44 -4.78 6.18
C MET A 159 3.07 -3.71 5.30
N MET A 160 4.22 -3.19 5.69
CA MET A 160 4.96 -2.17 4.92
C MET A 160 5.30 -2.68 3.53
N THR A 161 5.86 -3.90 3.42
CA THR A 161 6.25 -4.49 2.14
C THR A 161 5.06 -4.63 1.20
N ILE A 162 3.95 -5.19 1.68
CA ILE A 162 2.75 -5.44 0.86
C ILE A 162 2.07 -4.12 0.49
N PHE A 163 2.03 -3.18 1.43
CA PHE A 163 1.47 -1.85 1.21
C PHE A 163 2.21 -1.11 0.09
N PHE A 164 3.55 -1.03 0.17
CA PHE A 164 4.36 -0.40 -0.88
C PHE A 164 4.22 -1.11 -2.23
N ALA A 165 4.31 -2.44 -2.25
CA ALA A 165 4.23 -3.19 -3.48
C ALA A 165 2.85 -3.13 -4.14
N GLY A 166 1.77 -3.05 -3.34
CA GLY A 166 0.40 -3.21 -3.82
C GLY A 166 -0.21 -1.95 -4.43
N HIS A 167 0.05 -0.76 -3.85
CA HIS A 167 -0.65 0.43 -4.31
C HIS A 167 0.07 1.15 -5.45
N GLU A 168 1.36 1.39 -5.33
CA GLU A 168 2.11 2.25 -6.25
C GLU A 168 2.24 1.65 -7.66
N THR A 169 2.63 0.39 -7.73
CA THR A 169 2.78 -0.30 -9.03
C THR A 169 1.47 -0.35 -9.79
N THR A 170 0.36 -0.58 -9.08
CA THR A 170 -0.98 -0.59 -9.66
C THR A 170 -1.42 0.80 -10.09
N ALA A 171 -1.18 1.83 -9.26
CA ALA A 171 -1.49 3.22 -9.59
C ALA A 171 -0.81 3.66 -10.89
N HIS A 172 0.49 3.46 -11.00
CA HIS A 172 1.24 3.82 -12.21
C HIS A 172 0.78 3.03 -13.44
N ALA A 173 0.49 1.73 -13.29
CA ALA A 173 -0.05 0.94 -14.40
C ALA A 173 -1.40 1.49 -14.89
N MET A 174 -2.27 1.91 -13.98
CA MET A 174 -3.56 2.54 -14.30
C MET A 174 -3.38 3.92 -14.93
N SER A 175 -2.48 4.76 -14.41
CA SER A 175 -2.15 6.07 -14.98
C SER A 175 -1.67 5.94 -16.43
N TRP A 176 -0.77 4.99 -16.69
CA TRP A 176 -0.32 4.68 -18.05
C TRP A 176 -1.45 4.14 -18.94
N ALA A 177 -2.33 3.30 -18.40
CA ALA A 177 -3.50 2.83 -19.16
C ALA A 177 -4.41 3.99 -19.58
N TRP A 178 -4.71 4.92 -18.68
CA TRP A 178 -5.48 6.13 -19.00
C TRP A 178 -4.80 6.97 -20.07
N TYR A 179 -3.49 7.20 -19.96
CA TYR A 179 -2.73 7.93 -20.98
C TYR A 179 -2.81 7.24 -22.34
N LEU A 180 -2.63 5.92 -22.40
CA LEU A 180 -2.69 5.16 -23.65
C LEU A 180 -4.12 5.17 -24.25
N LEU A 181 -5.15 5.03 -23.44
CA LEU A 181 -6.54 5.12 -23.88
C LEU A 181 -6.85 6.49 -24.49
N ALA A 182 -6.38 7.56 -23.86
CA ALA A 182 -6.53 8.93 -24.40
C ALA A 182 -5.83 9.09 -25.77
N LYS A 183 -4.72 8.39 -26.00
CA LYS A 183 -3.99 8.40 -27.28
C LYS A 183 -4.61 7.49 -28.37
N HIS A 184 -5.46 6.54 -27.97
CA HIS A 184 -6.02 5.54 -28.88
C HIS A 184 -7.56 5.49 -28.83
N PRO A 185 -8.27 6.51 -29.35
CA PRO A 185 -9.73 6.63 -29.24
C PRO A 185 -10.50 5.43 -29.82
N LYS A 186 -9.95 4.73 -30.83
CA LYS A 186 -10.56 3.52 -31.37
C LYS A 186 -10.56 2.36 -30.34
N VAL A 187 -9.55 2.29 -29.46
CA VAL A 187 -9.50 1.29 -28.40
C VAL A 187 -10.46 1.67 -27.29
N THR A 188 -10.50 2.95 -26.93
CA THR A 188 -11.44 3.49 -25.94
C THR A 188 -12.88 3.21 -26.31
N ALA A 189 -13.28 3.47 -27.55
CA ALA A 189 -14.64 3.21 -28.06
C ALA A 189 -15.03 1.71 -28.05
N ARG A 190 -14.06 0.78 -28.01
CA ARG A 190 -14.32 -0.66 -27.89
C ARG A 190 -14.46 -1.12 -26.44
N LEU A 191 -13.99 -0.33 -25.48
CA LEU A 191 -14.11 -0.61 -24.05
C LEU A 191 -15.41 -0.07 -23.45
N GLN A 192 -15.97 0.98 -24.05
CA GLN A 192 -17.28 1.54 -23.72
C GLN A 192 -18.41 0.68 -24.34
#